data_7b05a263bcdb0008e8f0a7c62962b9bc
#
_entry.id   7b05a263bcdb0008e8f0a7c62962b9bc
#
_cell.length_a   1.000
_cell.length_b   1.000
_cell.length_c   1.000
_cell.angle_alpha   90.00
_cell.angle_beta   90.00
_cell.angle_gamma   90.00
#
_symmetry.space_group_name_H-M   'P 1'
#
loop_
_entity.id
_entity.type
_entity.pdbx_description
1 polymer ?
#
loop_
_entity_poly.entity_id
_entity_poly.type
_entity_poly.pdbx_seq_one_letter_code
_entity_poly.pdbx_strand_id
1 'polypeptide(L)'
;MPIHDSRTANQVQAARFRAGLPNQATNRRVLAMGRRNGPGKEGLEEVLSSALQTADNELGQILQEVDEISKTLKLDAPDLQALRAAAPPAVWCAVRQALLDRELRHLALTDELTCLYNRRGFFAAAVQQLKLASRQAQSLLLLYCDVDGLKKINDSYGHQEGDLALIRAADALERTFRDSDIVARLGGDEFVVLALEASGQTREVLLRRLEKCVKKSNAGESRYELSLSVGVARFNPKRTISLGDLMALADKAMYEKKRSHQKLDRGDA
;
A
#
# COMPACT_ATOMS: atom_id res chain seq x y z
N MET A 1 -12.88 17.38 23.00
CA MET A 1 -12.26 16.07 22.74
C MET A 1 -12.95 15.46 21.52
N PRO A 2 -12.30 15.29 20.35
CA PRO A 2 -12.92 14.60 19.23
C PRO A 2 -12.79 13.10 19.49
N ILE A 3 -13.93 12.44 19.58
CA ILE A 3 -14.04 10.98 19.60
C ILE A 3 -13.55 10.51 18.21
N HIS A 4 -12.35 9.95 18.18
CA HIS A 4 -11.78 9.32 16.99
C HIS A 4 -12.73 8.19 16.58
N ASP A 5 -13.31 8.29 15.39
CA ASP A 5 -14.23 7.31 14.84
C ASP A 5 -13.46 6.02 14.45
N SER A 6 -13.10 5.26 15.49
CA SER A 6 -12.44 3.94 15.36
C SER A 6 -13.31 2.91 14.63
N ARG A 7 -14.63 3.17 14.51
CA ARG A 7 -15.57 2.26 13.82
C ARG A 7 -15.34 2.25 12.30
N THR A 8 -15.03 3.40 11.71
CA THR A 8 -14.82 3.51 10.24
C THR A 8 -13.52 2.85 9.80
N ALA A 9 -12.44 3.04 10.56
CA ALA A 9 -11.15 2.39 10.29
C ALA A 9 -11.27 0.86 10.40
N ASN A 10 -11.96 0.36 11.42
CA ASN A 10 -12.20 -1.08 11.60
C ASN A 10 -13.08 -1.67 10.48
N GLN A 11 -14.06 -0.92 9.96
CA GLN A 11 -14.91 -1.40 8.86
C GLN A 11 -14.15 -1.47 7.53
N VAL A 12 -13.26 -0.51 7.26
CA VAL A 12 -12.39 -0.51 6.08
C VAL A 12 -11.38 -1.67 6.15
N GLN A 13 -10.80 -1.88 7.33
CA GLN A 13 -9.88 -2.99 7.56
C GLN A 13 -10.58 -4.34 7.44
N ALA A 14 -11.82 -4.46 7.96
CA ALA A 14 -12.66 -5.65 7.81
C ALA A 14 -13.08 -5.89 6.35
N ALA A 15 -13.35 -4.83 5.57
CA ALA A 15 -13.66 -4.93 4.14
C ALA A 15 -12.43 -5.39 3.33
N ARG A 16 -11.24 -4.89 3.65
CA ARG A 16 -9.96 -5.35 3.08
C ARG A 16 -9.70 -6.82 3.41
N PHE A 17 -9.92 -7.22 4.66
CA PHE A 17 -9.77 -8.60 5.10
C PHE A 17 -10.73 -9.55 4.37
N ARG A 18 -12.01 -9.16 4.21
CA ARG A 18 -13.01 -9.93 3.45
C ARG A 18 -12.70 -10.01 1.95
N ALA A 19 -12.05 -8.99 1.39
CA ALA A 19 -11.59 -8.98 0.00
C ALA A 19 -10.27 -9.75 -0.20
N GLY A 20 -9.65 -10.25 0.87
CA GLY A 20 -8.34 -10.91 0.83
C GLY A 20 -7.22 -9.97 0.39
N LEU A 21 -7.39 -8.65 0.62
CA LEU A 21 -6.38 -7.65 0.26
C LEU A 21 -5.35 -7.53 1.39
N PRO A 22 -4.05 -7.48 1.07
CA PRO A 22 -2.99 -7.38 2.07
C PRO A 22 -3.06 -6.06 2.83
N ASN A 23 -2.66 -6.09 4.11
CA ASN A 23 -2.48 -4.88 4.89
C ASN A 23 -1.11 -4.28 4.56
N GLN A 24 -1.06 -3.00 4.20
CA GLN A 24 0.19 -2.30 3.85
C GLN A 24 1.23 -2.32 4.98
N ALA A 25 0.81 -2.31 6.24
CA ALA A 25 1.71 -2.39 7.39
C ALA A 25 2.43 -3.77 7.49
N THR A 26 1.77 -4.85 7.07
CA THR A 26 2.36 -6.21 7.06
C THR A 26 3.39 -6.36 5.95
N ASN A 27 3.23 -5.63 4.82
CA ASN A 27 4.13 -5.65 3.67
C ASN A 27 5.57 -5.24 4.02
N ARG A 28 5.75 -4.29 4.93
CA ARG A 28 7.07 -3.76 5.31
C ARG A 28 7.99 -4.80 5.94
N ARG A 29 7.46 -5.76 6.68
CA ARG A 29 8.27 -6.77 7.38
C ARG A 29 8.79 -7.86 6.44
N VAL A 30 8.01 -8.27 5.46
CA VAL A 30 8.35 -9.38 4.56
C VAL A 30 9.38 -8.96 3.49
N LEU A 31 9.24 -7.74 2.94
CA LEU A 31 10.08 -7.29 1.81
C LEU A 31 11.40 -6.62 2.23
N ALA A 32 11.57 -6.26 3.49
CA ALA A 32 12.88 -5.85 4.01
C ALA A 32 13.93 -6.99 3.95
N MET A 33 13.50 -8.23 3.85
CA MET A 33 14.36 -9.41 3.76
C MET A 33 14.74 -9.83 2.33
N GLY A 34 14.00 -9.39 1.28
CA GLY A 34 14.14 -9.89 -0.10
C GLY A 34 14.89 -8.99 -1.09
N ARG A 35 15.56 -7.93 -0.65
CA ARG A 35 16.20 -6.94 -1.55
C ARG A 35 17.54 -7.43 -2.13
N ARG A 36 17.53 -8.50 -2.94
CA ARG A 36 18.65 -8.82 -3.86
C ARG A 36 18.12 -9.63 -5.04
N ASN A 37 18.32 -9.13 -6.25
CA ASN A 37 18.11 -9.70 -7.58
C ASN A 37 16.72 -9.53 -8.22
N GLY A 38 16.69 -8.87 -9.40
CA GLY A 38 15.52 -8.70 -10.25
C GLY A 38 15.18 -9.96 -11.09
N PRO A 39 13.96 -10.06 -11.66
CA PRO A 39 13.34 -11.33 -12.06
C PRO A 39 13.75 -11.81 -13.45
N GLY A 40 14.55 -12.90 -13.48
CA GLY A 40 14.58 -13.85 -14.60
C GLY A 40 13.67 -15.06 -14.30
N LYS A 41 13.58 -16.06 -15.19
CA LYS A 41 12.84 -17.32 -14.94
C LYS A 41 13.25 -18.01 -13.63
N GLU A 42 14.48 -17.85 -13.20
CA GLU A 42 14.99 -18.25 -11.89
C GLU A 42 14.30 -17.49 -10.74
N GLY A 43 13.87 -16.25 -10.95
CA GLY A 43 13.17 -15.44 -9.95
C GLY A 43 11.77 -15.95 -9.59
N LEU A 44 11.06 -16.63 -10.49
CA LEU A 44 9.73 -17.15 -10.18
C LEU A 44 9.79 -18.37 -9.25
N GLU A 45 10.78 -19.25 -9.45
CA GLU A 45 11.02 -20.38 -8.56
C GLU A 45 11.50 -19.93 -7.18
N GLU A 46 12.34 -18.89 -7.14
CA GLU A 46 12.82 -18.30 -5.91
C GLU A 46 11.70 -17.60 -5.12
N VAL A 47 10.82 -16.88 -5.81
CA VAL A 47 9.62 -16.25 -5.24
C VAL A 47 8.64 -17.28 -4.71
N LEU A 48 8.36 -18.36 -5.46
CA LEU A 48 7.50 -19.45 -5.00
C LEU A 48 8.11 -20.19 -3.82
N SER A 49 9.42 -20.43 -3.84
CA SER A 49 10.15 -21.06 -2.72
C SER A 49 10.09 -20.17 -1.48
N SER A 50 10.29 -18.87 -1.63
CA SER A 50 10.17 -17.89 -0.54
C SER A 50 8.76 -17.84 0.04
N ALA A 51 7.72 -17.81 -0.81
CA ALA A 51 6.32 -17.82 -0.38
C ALA A 51 5.96 -19.12 0.37
N LEU A 52 6.46 -20.26 -0.10
CA LEU A 52 6.30 -21.55 0.59
C LEU A 52 6.97 -21.52 1.96
N GLN A 53 8.20 -21.03 2.03
CA GLN A 53 8.95 -20.91 3.28
C GLN A 53 8.25 -19.98 4.29
N THR A 54 7.69 -18.87 3.80
CA THR A 54 6.92 -17.91 4.63
C THR A 54 5.66 -18.57 5.18
N ALA A 55 4.92 -19.28 4.33
CA ALA A 55 3.71 -20.00 4.75
C ALA A 55 4.01 -21.11 5.78
N ASP A 56 5.10 -21.83 5.60
CA ASP A 56 5.52 -22.87 6.56
C ASP A 56 5.99 -22.26 7.90
N ASN A 57 6.66 -21.10 7.87
CA ASN A 57 7.04 -20.37 9.08
C ASN A 57 5.84 -19.82 9.84
N GLU A 58 4.83 -19.23 9.12
CA GLU A 58 3.59 -18.75 9.75
C GLU A 58 2.76 -19.88 10.32
N LEU A 59 2.70 -21.03 9.65
CA LEU A 59 2.07 -22.22 10.19
C LEU A 59 2.76 -22.66 11.49
N GLY A 60 4.11 -22.63 11.52
CA GLY A 60 4.88 -22.88 12.72
C GLY A 60 4.55 -21.91 13.86
N GLN A 61 4.39 -20.62 13.58
CA GLN A 61 3.99 -19.62 14.57
C GLN A 61 2.58 -19.85 15.10
N ILE A 62 1.60 -20.16 14.24
CA ILE A 62 0.23 -20.48 14.65
C ILE A 62 0.23 -21.71 15.57
N LEU A 63 1.03 -22.73 15.26
CA LEU A 63 1.17 -23.91 16.10
C LEU A 63 1.79 -23.58 17.47
N GLN A 64 2.74 -22.65 17.50
CA GLN A 64 3.36 -22.19 18.73
C GLN A 64 2.40 -21.34 19.59
N GLU A 65 1.58 -20.48 18.97
CA GLU A 65 0.53 -19.72 19.65
C GLU A 65 -0.55 -20.65 20.24
N VAL A 66 -0.92 -21.70 19.53
CA VAL A 66 -1.84 -22.76 20.05
C VAL A 66 -1.24 -23.44 21.26
N ASP A 67 0.08 -23.70 21.29
CA ASP A 67 0.80 -24.24 22.43
C ASP A 67 0.76 -23.29 23.64
N GLU A 68 0.98 -21.99 23.43
CA GLU A 68 0.93 -20.98 24.51
C GLU A 68 -0.46 -20.79 25.09
N ILE A 69 -1.49 -20.73 24.23
CA ILE A 69 -2.90 -20.67 24.64
C ILE A 69 -3.27 -21.90 25.48
N SER A 70 -2.80 -23.05 25.07
CA SER A 70 -3.05 -24.31 25.73
C SER A 70 -2.40 -24.39 27.12
N LYS A 71 -1.16 -23.90 27.26
CA LYS A 71 -0.50 -23.77 28.59
C LYS A 71 -1.30 -22.84 29.50
N THR A 72 -1.85 -21.75 28.94
CA THR A 72 -2.69 -20.78 29.65
C THR A 72 -4.00 -21.41 30.12
N LEU A 73 -4.59 -22.30 29.32
CA LEU A 73 -5.82 -23.03 29.61
C LEU A 73 -5.60 -24.26 30.49
N LYS A 74 -4.33 -24.55 30.91
CA LYS A 74 -3.97 -25.74 31.70
C LYS A 74 -4.41 -27.06 31.05
N LEU A 75 -4.39 -27.13 29.73
CA LEU A 75 -4.60 -28.38 29.00
C LEU A 75 -3.31 -29.22 29.12
N ASP A 76 -3.45 -30.45 29.50
CA ASP A 76 -2.29 -31.36 29.63
C ASP A 76 -1.67 -31.67 28.28
N ALA A 77 -0.33 -31.91 28.28
CA ALA A 77 0.43 -32.20 27.06
C ALA A 77 -0.15 -33.32 26.17
N PRO A 78 -0.75 -34.39 26.72
CA PRO A 78 -1.43 -35.42 25.93
C PRO A 78 -2.69 -34.90 25.22
N ASP A 79 -3.44 -33.98 25.82
CA ASP A 79 -4.66 -33.42 25.21
C ASP A 79 -4.34 -32.55 24.01
N LEU A 80 -3.22 -31.85 24.04
CA LEU A 80 -2.69 -31.07 22.91
C LEU A 80 -2.22 -31.93 21.75
N GLN A 81 -1.49 -33.00 22.09
CA GLN A 81 -1.05 -33.96 21.10
C GLN A 81 -2.25 -34.68 20.46
N ALA A 82 -3.27 -34.99 21.27
CA ALA A 82 -4.54 -35.54 20.80
C ALA A 82 -5.30 -34.53 19.90
N LEU A 83 -5.32 -33.24 20.27
CA LEU A 83 -5.97 -32.19 19.46
C LEU A 83 -5.23 -31.97 18.12
N ARG A 84 -3.89 -31.98 18.13
CA ARG A 84 -3.07 -31.92 16.92
C ARG A 84 -3.25 -33.16 16.04
N ALA A 85 -3.33 -34.33 16.64
CA ALA A 85 -3.57 -35.59 15.94
C ALA A 85 -5.01 -35.75 15.47
N ALA A 86 -5.97 -35.16 16.19
CA ALA A 86 -7.39 -35.18 15.85
C ALA A 86 -7.74 -34.19 14.76
N ALA A 87 -6.95 -33.13 14.55
CA ALA A 87 -7.18 -32.24 13.42
C ALA A 87 -6.92 -33.00 12.10
N PRO A 88 -7.95 -33.21 11.27
CA PRO A 88 -7.78 -33.95 10.02
C PRO A 88 -6.65 -33.33 9.20
N PRO A 89 -5.81 -34.10 8.49
CA PRO A 89 -4.79 -33.58 7.59
C PRO A 89 -5.33 -32.55 6.59
N ALA A 90 -6.61 -32.66 6.24
CA ALA A 90 -7.34 -31.70 5.39
C ALA A 90 -7.38 -30.29 5.98
N VAL A 91 -7.43 -30.13 7.30
CA VAL A 91 -7.44 -28.80 7.95
C VAL A 91 -6.08 -28.11 7.76
N TRP A 92 -4.98 -28.83 7.98
CA TRP A 92 -3.61 -28.33 7.78
C TRP A 92 -3.35 -27.99 6.33
N CYS A 93 -3.81 -28.82 5.40
CA CYS A 93 -3.77 -28.52 3.97
C CYS A 93 -4.57 -27.25 3.63
N ALA A 94 -5.76 -27.06 4.20
CA ALA A 94 -6.58 -25.88 3.97
C ALA A 94 -5.93 -24.60 4.53
N VAL A 95 -5.33 -24.66 5.72
CA VAL A 95 -4.59 -23.54 6.31
C VAL A 95 -3.40 -23.17 5.44
N ARG A 96 -2.58 -24.16 5.06
CA ARG A 96 -1.44 -23.92 4.18
C ARG A 96 -1.85 -23.34 2.84
N GLN A 97 -2.92 -23.85 2.23
CA GLN A 97 -3.47 -23.32 0.98
C GLN A 97 -3.92 -21.87 1.14
N ALA A 98 -4.61 -21.53 2.24
CA ALA A 98 -5.06 -20.17 2.51
C ALA A 98 -3.88 -19.19 2.71
N LEU A 99 -2.80 -19.63 3.37
CA LEU A 99 -1.57 -18.84 3.53
C LEU A 99 -0.88 -18.62 2.18
N LEU A 100 -0.74 -19.66 1.37
CA LEU A 100 -0.17 -19.56 0.02
C LEU A 100 -0.99 -18.65 -0.88
N ASP A 101 -2.31 -18.78 -0.87
CA ASP A 101 -3.21 -17.91 -1.63
C ASP A 101 -3.07 -16.44 -1.18
N ARG A 102 -2.86 -16.21 0.11
CA ARG A 102 -2.61 -14.87 0.66
C ARG A 102 -1.30 -14.31 0.11
N GLU A 103 -0.20 -15.07 0.18
CA GLU A 103 1.10 -14.64 -0.32
C GLU A 103 1.10 -14.42 -1.83
N LEU A 104 0.49 -15.31 -2.61
CA LEU A 104 0.36 -15.15 -4.05
C LEU A 104 -0.46 -13.89 -4.41
N ARG A 105 -1.55 -13.62 -3.68
CA ARG A 105 -2.32 -12.37 -3.86
C ARG A 105 -1.49 -11.15 -3.49
N HIS A 106 -0.69 -11.24 -2.44
CA HIS A 106 0.20 -10.17 -2.03
C HIS A 106 1.18 -9.82 -3.17
N LEU A 107 1.88 -10.83 -3.69
CA LEU A 107 2.82 -10.67 -4.82
C LEU A 107 2.12 -10.14 -6.07
N ALA A 108 0.88 -10.57 -6.34
CA ALA A 108 0.12 -10.13 -7.50
C ALA A 108 -0.43 -8.69 -7.39
N LEU A 109 -0.57 -8.14 -6.17
CA LEU A 109 -1.25 -6.87 -5.91
C LEU A 109 -0.33 -5.76 -5.38
N THR A 110 0.96 -6.04 -5.18
CA THR A 110 1.94 -5.05 -4.72
C THR A 110 3.01 -4.75 -5.78
N ASP A 111 3.63 -3.60 -5.66
CA ASP A 111 4.78 -3.19 -6.45
C ASP A 111 6.07 -3.65 -5.75
N GLU A 112 6.92 -4.37 -6.45
CA GLU A 112 8.12 -5.02 -5.90
C GLU A 112 9.14 -4.00 -5.37
N LEU A 113 9.23 -2.83 -5.99
CA LEU A 113 10.20 -1.80 -5.60
C LEU A 113 9.76 -1.05 -4.34
N THR A 114 8.50 -0.62 -4.31
CA THR A 114 7.99 0.31 -3.29
C THR A 114 7.16 -0.36 -2.21
N CYS A 115 6.74 -1.63 -2.41
CA CYS A 115 5.87 -2.38 -1.51
C CYS A 115 4.47 -1.78 -1.34
N LEU A 116 4.12 -0.77 -2.11
CA LEU A 116 2.77 -0.23 -2.21
C LEU A 116 1.87 -1.14 -3.05
N TYR A 117 0.57 -0.89 -3.07
CA TYR A 117 -0.25 -1.54 -4.09
C TYR A 117 0.29 -1.22 -5.48
N ASN A 118 0.30 -2.22 -6.35
CA ASN A 118 0.48 -2.00 -7.78
C ASN A 118 -0.85 -1.55 -8.42
N ARG A 119 -0.85 -1.31 -9.73
CA ARG A 119 -2.04 -0.91 -10.47
C ARG A 119 -3.24 -1.85 -10.23
N ARG A 120 -3.03 -3.17 -10.24
CA ARG A 120 -4.10 -4.16 -10.01
C ARG A 120 -4.65 -4.08 -8.59
N GLY A 121 -3.76 -3.99 -7.59
CA GLY A 121 -4.11 -3.86 -6.19
C GLY A 121 -4.89 -2.58 -5.91
N PHE A 122 -4.47 -1.46 -6.51
CA PHE A 122 -5.21 -0.21 -6.42
C PHE A 122 -6.64 -0.33 -6.92
N PHE A 123 -6.83 -0.81 -8.15
CA PHE A 123 -8.17 -0.92 -8.73
C PHE A 123 -9.07 -1.84 -7.91
N ALA A 124 -8.57 -2.99 -7.47
CA ALA A 124 -9.31 -3.92 -6.63
C ALA A 124 -9.77 -3.29 -5.31
N ALA A 125 -8.87 -2.59 -4.61
CA ALA A 125 -9.15 -1.93 -3.34
C ALA A 125 -10.05 -0.68 -3.52
N ALA A 126 -9.76 0.15 -4.50
CA ALA A 126 -10.46 1.42 -4.73
C ALA A 126 -11.92 1.22 -5.12
N VAL A 127 -12.23 0.23 -5.96
CA VAL A 127 -13.63 -0.09 -6.33
C VAL A 127 -14.45 -0.47 -5.08
N GLN A 128 -13.88 -1.25 -4.17
CA GLN A 128 -14.56 -1.61 -2.91
C GLN A 128 -14.74 -0.40 -2.01
N GLN A 129 -13.70 0.43 -1.91
CA GLN A 129 -13.75 1.65 -1.08
C GLN A 129 -14.79 2.65 -1.60
N LEU A 130 -14.90 2.86 -2.91
CA LEU A 130 -15.92 3.72 -3.52
C LEU A 130 -17.34 3.21 -3.24
N LYS A 131 -17.58 1.89 -3.36
CA LYS A 131 -18.87 1.29 -3.02
C LYS A 131 -19.24 1.50 -1.55
N LEU A 132 -18.26 1.33 -0.65
CA LEU A 132 -18.45 1.54 0.78
C LEU A 132 -18.76 3.01 1.09
N ALA A 133 -17.97 3.92 0.54
CA ALA A 133 -18.15 5.36 0.70
C ALA A 133 -19.52 5.85 0.17
N SER A 134 -19.98 5.31 -0.96
CA SER A 134 -21.31 5.60 -1.48
C SER A 134 -22.42 5.17 -0.52
N ARG A 135 -22.31 3.98 0.08
CA ARG A 135 -23.31 3.47 1.05
C ARG A 135 -23.31 4.26 2.36
N GLN A 136 -22.16 4.75 2.78
CA GLN A 136 -21.99 5.50 4.02
C GLN A 136 -22.13 7.01 3.84
N ALA A 137 -22.44 7.48 2.63
CA ALA A 137 -22.50 8.89 2.27
C ALA A 137 -21.18 9.64 2.60
N GLN A 138 -20.04 8.98 2.48
CA GLN A 138 -18.72 9.54 2.78
C GLN A 138 -18.03 10.04 1.51
N SER A 139 -17.37 11.20 1.61
CA SER A 139 -16.53 11.73 0.55
C SER A 139 -15.13 11.12 0.61
N LEU A 140 -14.49 10.99 -0.56
CA LEU A 140 -13.11 10.56 -0.70
C LEU A 140 -12.32 11.60 -1.48
N LEU A 141 -11.01 11.65 -1.25
CA LEU A 141 -10.06 12.40 -2.06
C LEU A 141 -9.18 11.40 -2.82
N LEU A 142 -9.12 11.55 -4.13
CA LEU A 142 -8.18 10.85 -4.98
C LEU A 142 -7.05 11.81 -5.34
N LEU A 143 -5.82 11.43 -5.02
CA LEU A 143 -4.63 12.17 -5.38
C LEU A 143 -3.89 11.37 -6.46
N TYR A 144 -3.54 12.03 -7.56
CA TYR A 144 -2.63 11.52 -8.58
C TYR A 144 -1.30 12.24 -8.43
N CYS A 145 -0.22 11.50 -8.30
CA CYS A 145 1.10 12.03 -7.98
C CYS A 145 2.12 11.52 -9.00
N ASP A 146 3.07 12.36 -9.37
CA ASP A 146 4.18 12.06 -10.28
C ASP A 146 5.47 12.57 -9.67
N VAL A 147 6.54 11.75 -9.73
CA VAL A 147 7.87 12.13 -9.23
C VAL A 147 8.55 13.05 -10.24
N ASP A 148 8.76 14.31 -9.86
CA ASP A 148 9.34 15.29 -10.74
C ASP A 148 10.80 14.97 -11.07
N GLY A 149 11.14 15.01 -12.36
CA GLY A 149 12.52 14.89 -12.80
C GLY A 149 13.17 13.52 -12.64
N LEU A 150 12.41 12.42 -12.44
CA LEU A 150 12.97 11.08 -12.28
C LEU A 150 13.93 10.71 -13.43
N LYS A 151 13.60 11.09 -14.67
CA LYS A 151 14.50 10.88 -15.80
C LYS A 151 15.86 11.58 -15.61
N LYS A 152 15.87 12.82 -15.11
CA LYS A 152 17.12 13.55 -14.84
C LYS A 152 17.95 12.86 -13.75
N ILE A 153 17.28 12.34 -12.71
CA ILE A 153 17.94 11.57 -11.64
C ILE A 153 18.59 10.33 -12.23
N ASN A 154 17.85 9.55 -13.04
CA ASN A 154 18.36 8.36 -13.72
C ASN A 154 19.55 8.68 -14.63
N ASP A 155 19.43 9.72 -15.45
CA ASP A 155 20.46 10.11 -16.40
C ASP A 155 21.74 10.64 -15.71
N SER A 156 21.60 11.29 -14.54
CA SER A 156 22.73 11.89 -13.81
C SER A 156 23.39 10.94 -12.81
N TYR A 157 22.61 10.04 -12.17
CA TYR A 157 23.08 9.24 -11.04
C TYR A 157 22.83 7.73 -11.20
N GLY A 158 22.25 7.31 -12.35
CA GLY A 158 21.95 5.91 -12.65
C GLY A 158 20.58 5.45 -12.11
N HIS A 159 20.11 4.31 -12.67
CA HIS A 159 18.78 3.74 -12.34
C HIS A 159 18.62 3.37 -10.87
N GLN A 160 19.68 2.91 -10.21
CA GLN A 160 19.62 2.58 -8.78
C GLN A 160 19.24 3.80 -7.93
N GLU A 161 19.70 4.98 -8.32
CA GLU A 161 19.36 6.21 -7.62
C GLU A 161 17.91 6.65 -7.92
N GLY A 162 17.43 6.43 -9.14
CA GLY A 162 16.02 6.61 -9.46
C GLY A 162 15.11 5.68 -8.66
N ASP A 163 15.53 4.43 -8.48
CA ASP A 163 14.80 3.48 -7.62
C ASP A 163 14.75 3.95 -6.17
N LEU A 164 15.85 4.50 -5.64
CA LEU A 164 15.86 5.11 -4.30
C LEU A 164 14.95 6.34 -4.22
N ALA A 165 14.88 7.17 -5.26
CA ALA A 165 13.96 8.29 -5.33
C ALA A 165 12.50 7.83 -5.28
N LEU A 166 12.15 6.76 -5.99
CA LEU A 166 10.82 6.15 -5.96
C LEU A 166 10.47 5.56 -4.59
N ILE A 167 11.42 4.89 -3.93
CA ILE A 167 11.24 4.37 -2.57
C ILE A 167 11.02 5.52 -1.58
N ARG A 168 11.79 6.60 -1.68
CA ARG A 168 11.62 7.79 -0.82
C ARG A 168 10.27 8.47 -1.05
N ALA A 169 9.78 8.53 -2.30
CA ALA A 169 8.45 9.03 -2.63
C ALA A 169 7.35 8.17 -1.99
N ALA A 170 7.46 6.85 -2.11
CA ALA A 170 6.57 5.89 -1.47
C ALA A 170 6.52 6.05 0.05
N ASP A 171 7.68 6.14 0.70
CA ASP A 171 7.80 6.37 2.15
C ASP A 171 7.15 7.70 2.59
N ALA A 172 7.31 8.77 1.80
CA ALA A 172 6.69 10.06 2.09
C ALA A 172 5.16 9.99 1.98
N LEU A 173 4.64 9.29 0.98
CA LEU A 173 3.21 9.03 0.83
C LEU A 173 2.67 8.21 2.00
N GLU A 174 3.28 7.07 2.34
CA GLU A 174 2.82 6.23 3.46
C GLU A 174 2.82 6.97 4.79
N ARG A 175 3.84 7.82 5.08
CA ARG A 175 3.87 8.64 6.29
C ARG A 175 2.81 9.74 6.31
N THR A 176 2.35 10.16 5.14
CA THR A 176 1.32 11.19 5.00
C THR A 176 -0.07 10.63 5.21
N PHE A 177 -0.34 9.44 4.68
CA PHE A 177 -1.66 8.83 4.67
C PHE A 177 -1.80 7.78 5.77
N ARG A 178 -3.05 7.43 6.11
CA ARG A 178 -3.36 6.46 7.16
C ARG A 178 -3.33 5.04 6.59
N ASP A 179 -3.21 4.04 7.45
CA ASP A 179 -3.32 2.63 7.06
C ASP A 179 -4.67 2.29 6.40
N SER A 180 -5.73 3.08 6.69
CA SER A 180 -7.04 2.95 6.05
C SER A 180 -7.10 3.53 4.65
N ASP A 181 -6.17 4.40 4.28
CA ASP A 181 -6.09 4.98 2.95
C ASP A 181 -5.38 4.01 1.99
N ILE A 182 -5.69 4.10 0.71
CA ILE A 182 -5.10 3.23 -0.31
C ILE A 182 -4.00 4.03 -1.00
N VAL A 183 -2.75 3.55 -0.88
CA VAL A 183 -1.59 4.14 -1.54
C VAL A 183 -1.04 3.14 -2.54
N ALA A 184 -0.77 3.56 -3.76
CA ALA A 184 -0.32 2.67 -4.83
C ALA A 184 0.67 3.36 -5.77
N ARG A 185 1.51 2.53 -6.41
CA ARG A 185 2.31 2.91 -7.58
C ARG A 185 1.69 2.30 -8.82
N LEU A 186 1.35 3.12 -9.81
CA LEU A 186 0.71 2.66 -11.04
C LEU A 186 1.71 2.16 -12.09
N GLY A 187 2.95 2.62 -12.01
CA GLY A 187 4.07 2.30 -12.88
C GLY A 187 4.97 3.52 -13.10
N GLY A 188 6.22 3.33 -13.47
CA GLY A 188 7.16 4.43 -13.69
C GLY A 188 7.28 5.34 -12.46
N ASP A 189 6.98 6.63 -12.66
CA ASP A 189 6.99 7.71 -11.68
C ASP A 189 5.62 8.05 -11.09
N GLU A 190 4.56 7.31 -11.48
CA GLU A 190 3.17 7.59 -11.13
C GLU A 190 2.70 6.87 -9.86
N PHE A 191 2.16 7.65 -8.93
CA PHE A 191 1.52 7.15 -7.71
C PHE A 191 0.09 7.65 -7.61
N VAL A 192 -0.74 6.90 -6.91
CA VAL A 192 -2.13 7.27 -6.64
C VAL A 192 -2.50 6.99 -5.19
N VAL A 193 -3.29 7.89 -4.62
CA VAL A 193 -3.82 7.71 -3.27
C VAL A 193 -5.33 7.89 -3.30
N LEU A 194 -6.06 7.01 -2.61
CA LEU A 194 -7.48 7.17 -2.33
C LEU A 194 -7.67 7.25 -0.82
N ALA A 195 -7.98 8.45 -0.32
CA ALA A 195 -8.08 8.74 1.10
C ALA A 195 -9.51 9.09 1.51
N LEU A 196 -9.91 8.69 2.72
CA LEU A 196 -11.17 9.11 3.34
C LEU A 196 -11.08 10.59 3.73
N GLU A 197 -12.05 11.38 3.26
CA GLU A 197 -12.19 12.76 3.69
C GLU A 197 -12.79 12.80 5.11
N ALA A 198 -11.95 13.07 6.10
CA ALA A 198 -12.39 13.24 7.48
C ALA A 198 -12.75 14.69 7.79
N SER A 199 -13.62 14.91 8.77
CA SER A 199 -13.98 16.26 9.24
C SER A 199 -12.71 17.03 9.66
N GLY A 200 -12.51 18.22 9.08
CA GLY A 200 -11.33 19.06 9.32
C GLY A 200 -10.07 18.68 8.52
N GLN A 201 -10.12 17.65 7.69
CA GLN A 201 -9.03 17.23 6.82
C GLN A 201 -9.30 17.70 5.38
N THR A 202 -9.02 18.98 5.11
CA THR A 202 -9.19 19.55 3.78
C THR A 202 -8.07 19.10 2.84
N ARG A 203 -8.31 19.25 1.53
CA ARG A 203 -7.30 19.04 0.49
C ARG A 203 -5.98 19.75 0.82
N GLU A 204 -6.06 20.98 1.28
CA GLU A 204 -4.90 21.84 1.60
C GLU A 204 -4.08 21.29 2.79
N VAL A 205 -4.76 20.75 3.79
CA VAL A 205 -4.12 20.13 4.96
C VAL A 205 -3.36 18.88 4.53
N LEU A 206 -3.94 18.04 3.68
CA LEU A 206 -3.29 16.84 3.15
C LEU A 206 -2.07 17.19 2.29
N LEU A 207 -2.21 18.14 1.39
CA LEU A 207 -1.09 18.57 0.52
C LEU A 207 0.07 19.16 1.34
N ARG A 208 -0.21 19.98 2.36
CA ARG A 208 0.83 20.51 3.27
C ARG A 208 1.54 19.39 4.07
N ARG A 209 0.79 18.38 4.50
CA ARG A 209 1.39 17.21 5.19
C ARG A 209 2.32 16.46 4.26
N LEU A 210 1.87 16.20 3.03
CA LEU A 210 2.68 15.51 2.02
C LEU A 210 3.96 16.29 1.72
N GLU A 211 3.84 17.59 1.45
CA GLU A 211 5.00 18.47 1.22
C GLU A 211 6.00 18.42 2.39
N LYS A 212 5.52 18.47 3.62
CA LYS A 212 6.36 18.35 4.81
C LYS A 212 7.07 16.99 4.89
N CYS A 213 6.39 15.90 4.52
CA CYS A 213 6.98 14.56 4.51
C CYS A 213 8.04 14.42 3.40
N VAL A 214 7.78 14.97 2.20
CA VAL A 214 8.74 15.00 1.09
C VAL A 214 9.97 15.84 1.47
N LYS A 215 9.79 17.03 2.04
CA LYS A 215 10.91 17.85 2.55
C LYS A 215 11.75 17.12 3.60
N LYS A 216 11.12 16.35 4.48
CA LYS A 216 11.85 15.52 5.45
C LYS A 216 12.64 14.39 4.77
N SER A 217 12.12 13.81 3.69
CA SER A 217 12.84 12.80 2.92
C SER A 217 14.07 13.38 2.20
N ASN A 218 14.09 14.70 1.94
CA ASN A 218 15.25 15.41 1.38
C ASN A 218 16.32 15.74 2.42
N ALA A 219 16.03 15.64 3.71
CA ALA A 219 17.02 15.92 4.74
C ALA A 219 18.15 14.88 4.72
N GLY A 220 19.37 15.33 4.42
CA GLY A 220 20.56 14.48 4.29
C GLY A 220 20.87 14.02 2.87
N GLU A 221 20.03 14.32 1.88
CA GLU A 221 20.32 14.09 0.46
C GLU A 221 20.75 15.40 -0.21
N SER A 222 21.95 15.42 -0.76
CA SER A 222 22.54 16.61 -1.39
C SER A 222 22.63 16.54 -2.92
N ARG A 223 22.38 15.36 -3.49
CA ARG A 223 22.55 15.13 -4.94
C ARG A 223 21.37 15.67 -5.76
N TYR A 224 20.16 15.55 -5.23
CA TYR A 224 18.94 16.05 -5.85
C TYR A 224 17.84 16.27 -4.80
N GLU A 225 16.91 17.13 -5.12
CA GLU A 225 15.73 17.36 -4.32
C GLU A 225 14.55 16.55 -4.88
N LEU A 226 13.99 15.64 -4.06
CA LEU A 226 12.77 14.92 -4.40
C LEU A 226 11.59 15.88 -4.34
N SER A 227 10.80 15.97 -5.41
CA SER A 227 9.54 16.68 -5.45
C SER A 227 8.45 15.85 -6.12
N LEU A 228 7.19 16.17 -5.81
CA LEU A 228 6.02 15.50 -6.33
C LEU A 228 5.04 16.52 -6.92
N SER A 229 4.69 16.34 -8.18
CA SER A 229 3.52 17.00 -8.78
C SER A 229 2.25 16.26 -8.37
N VAL A 230 1.27 16.97 -7.77
CA VAL A 230 0.08 16.34 -7.19
C VAL A 230 -1.18 17.02 -7.71
N GLY A 231 -2.06 16.25 -8.34
CA GLY A 231 -3.43 16.62 -8.67
C GLY A 231 -4.44 15.95 -7.73
N VAL A 232 -5.54 16.60 -7.43
CA VAL A 232 -6.55 16.10 -6.49
C VAL A 232 -7.94 16.22 -7.09
N ALA A 233 -8.69 15.11 -7.04
CA ALA A 233 -10.12 15.07 -7.35
C ALA A 233 -10.89 14.59 -6.12
N ARG A 234 -12.13 15.11 -5.96
CA ARG A 234 -13.02 14.75 -4.85
C ARG A 234 -14.14 13.85 -5.34
N PHE A 235 -14.27 12.70 -4.72
CA PHE A 235 -15.45 11.85 -4.85
C PHE A 235 -16.57 12.37 -3.95
N ASN A 236 -17.73 12.64 -4.58
CA ASN A 236 -18.93 13.01 -3.86
C ASN A 236 -19.93 11.84 -3.95
N PRO A 237 -20.34 11.23 -2.82
CA PRO A 237 -21.25 10.09 -2.83
C PRO A 237 -22.65 10.41 -3.40
N LYS A 238 -23.01 11.69 -3.50
CA LYS A 238 -24.28 12.13 -4.12
C LYS A 238 -24.22 12.22 -5.65
N ARG A 239 -23.04 12.01 -6.25
CA ARG A 239 -22.84 12.06 -7.70
C ARG A 239 -22.27 10.73 -8.19
N THR A 240 -22.86 10.18 -9.24
CA THR A 240 -22.32 9.00 -9.89
C THR A 240 -21.09 9.40 -10.70
N ILE A 241 -19.94 8.89 -10.31
CA ILE A 241 -18.69 9.02 -11.05
C ILE A 241 -17.95 7.70 -11.00
N SER A 242 -17.37 7.27 -12.12
CA SER A 242 -16.54 6.08 -12.16
C SER A 242 -15.15 6.32 -11.53
N LEU A 243 -14.48 5.26 -11.10
CA LEU A 243 -13.08 5.37 -10.65
C LEU A 243 -12.19 5.93 -11.75
N GLY A 244 -12.41 5.50 -13.01
CA GLY A 244 -11.64 5.98 -14.16
C GLY A 244 -11.80 7.48 -14.38
N ASP A 245 -13.04 8.00 -14.34
CA ASP A 245 -13.29 9.43 -14.49
C ASP A 245 -12.70 10.25 -13.33
N LEU A 246 -12.78 9.72 -12.11
CA LEU A 246 -12.18 10.35 -10.93
C LEU A 246 -10.66 10.43 -11.05
N MET A 247 -10.02 9.38 -11.54
CA MET A 247 -8.58 9.34 -11.83
C MET A 247 -8.22 10.35 -12.92
N ALA A 248 -8.98 10.40 -14.01
CA ALA A 248 -8.75 11.37 -15.11
C ALA A 248 -8.85 12.83 -14.65
N LEU A 249 -9.77 13.13 -13.73
CA LEU A 249 -9.87 14.48 -13.14
C LEU A 249 -8.64 14.83 -12.29
N ALA A 250 -8.15 13.87 -11.50
CA ALA A 250 -6.97 14.10 -10.68
C ALA A 250 -5.69 14.21 -11.52
N ASP A 251 -5.52 13.36 -12.53
CA ASP A 251 -4.41 13.40 -13.48
C ASP A 251 -4.36 14.75 -14.22
N LYS A 252 -5.50 15.22 -14.77
CA LYS A 252 -5.59 16.53 -15.40
C LYS A 252 -5.15 17.66 -14.47
N ALA A 253 -5.62 17.63 -13.21
CA ALA A 253 -5.22 18.62 -12.21
C ALA A 253 -3.73 18.57 -11.87
N MET A 254 -3.12 17.38 -11.86
CA MET A 254 -1.68 17.19 -11.69
C MET A 254 -0.90 17.77 -12.87
N TYR A 255 -1.32 17.44 -14.08
CA TYR A 255 -0.65 17.91 -15.30
C TYR A 255 -0.67 19.44 -15.42
N GLU A 256 -1.78 20.09 -15.09
CA GLU A 256 -1.90 21.56 -15.07
C GLU A 256 -0.87 22.18 -14.10
N LYS A 257 -0.68 21.60 -12.91
CA LYS A 257 0.34 22.04 -11.96
C LYS A 257 1.76 21.79 -12.46
N LYS A 258 2.04 20.62 -13.01
CA LYS A 258 3.36 20.29 -13.57
C LYS A 258 3.79 21.28 -14.63
N ARG A 259 2.87 21.67 -15.52
CA ARG A 259 3.09 22.71 -16.53
C ARG A 259 3.38 24.08 -15.94
N SER A 260 2.70 24.44 -14.86
CA SER A 260 2.90 25.75 -14.20
C SER A 260 4.29 25.83 -13.55
N HIS A 261 4.77 24.77 -12.92
CA HIS A 261 6.12 24.69 -12.35
C HIS A 261 7.19 24.78 -13.43
N GLN A 262 7.03 24.06 -14.54
CA GLN A 262 8.00 24.08 -15.65
C GLN A 262 8.12 25.44 -16.36
N LYS A 263 7.06 26.25 -16.38
CA LYS A 263 7.11 27.62 -16.91
C LYS A 263 7.87 28.57 -15.99
N LEU A 264 7.69 28.43 -14.68
CA LEU A 264 8.45 29.21 -13.69
C LEU A 264 9.96 28.93 -13.74
N ASP A 265 10.34 27.65 -13.92
CA ASP A 265 11.74 27.24 -14.03
C ASP A 265 12.41 27.69 -15.34
N ARG A 266 11.63 27.95 -16.41
CA ARG A 266 12.16 28.42 -17.72
C ARG A 266 12.24 29.93 -17.83
N GLY A 267 11.81 30.69 -16.83
CA GLY A 267 11.89 32.14 -16.84
C GLY A 267 10.97 32.83 -17.86
N ASP A 268 10.02 32.11 -18.46
CA ASP A 268 8.99 32.67 -19.34
C ASP A 268 7.86 33.23 -18.49
N ALA A 269 8.03 34.48 -18.02
CA ALA A 269 6.99 35.30 -17.43
C ALA A 269 6.35 36.21 -18.49
#